data_9bb67819510bdd1ccef7de947a0b2b38
#
_entry.id   9bb67819510bdd1ccef7de947a0b2b38
#
_cell.length_a   1.000
_cell.length_b   1.000
_cell.length_c   1.000
_cell.angle_alpha   90.00
_cell.angle_beta   90.00
_cell.angle_gamma   90.00
#
_symmetry.space_group_name_H-M   'P 1'
#
loop_
_entity.id
_entity.type
_entity.pdbx_description
1 polymer ?
#
loop_
_entity_poly.entity_id
_entity_poly.type
_entity_poly.pdbx_seq_one_letter_code
_entity_poly.pdbx_strand_id
1 'polypeptide(L)'
;EIHILEHIDRLVEIFSACWPMYAAMPAVLKDAIERSYQNAGWDLRESESNRGIFPTFFDLLRVLPTVIEESHYSNDTQSDYVGALCTRVKSLTNGIYGSVFCAEDALSDAELFDENVIVDLSRVSAMETKSLLMGILVMKLQEYRMCSGVMNGKLRHVTVLEEAHNLLRKTSAEQVQESVNVQGKSVEMLANALSHMSRAACNRLFHLADPAFTGLTR
;
A
#
# COMPACT_ATOMS: atom_id res chain seq x y z
N GLU A 1 16.88 -5.32 -6.92
CA GLU A 1 16.59 -4.16 -6.07
C GLU A 1 15.49 -3.36 -6.75
N ILE A 2 14.51 -2.84 -5.99
CA ILE A 2 13.41 -2.04 -6.55
C ILE A 2 13.83 -0.59 -6.49
N HIS A 3 13.58 0.15 -7.56
CA HIS A 3 13.87 1.57 -7.60
C HIS A 3 12.91 2.34 -6.68
N ILE A 4 13.42 3.32 -5.93
CA ILE A 4 12.62 4.04 -4.93
C ILE A 4 11.41 4.77 -5.53
N LEU A 5 11.53 5.30 -6.75
CA LEU A 5 10.39 5.92 -7.45
C LEU A 5 9.30 4.91 -7.78
N GLU A 6 9.67 3.67 -8.12
CA GLU A 6 8.70 2.60 -8.36
C GLU A 6 7.96 2.21 -7.07
N HIS A 7 8.67 2.14 -5.94
CA HIS A 7 8.07 1.95 -4.61
C HIS A 7 7.09 3.07 -4.29
N ILE A 8 7.48 4.32 -4.49
CA ILE A 8 6.62 5.49 -4.24
C ILE A 8 5.37 5.46 -5.11
N ASP A 9 5.48 5.13 -6.39
CA ASP A 9 4.34 5.03 -7.30
C ASP A 9 3.34 3.98 -6.82
N ARG A 10 3.81 2.79 -6.43
CA ARG A 10 2.96 1.73 -5.86
C ARG A 10 2.28 2.17 -4.57
N LEU A 11 3.01 2.86 -3.70
CA LEU A 11 2.45 3.37 -2.44
C LEU A 11 1.33 4.38 -2.70
N VAL A 12 1.51 5.30 -3.64
CA VAL A 12 0.47 6.27 -4.05
C VAL A 12 -0.75 5.57 -4.67
N GLU A 13 -0.55 4.51 -5.43
CA GLU A 13 -1.65 3.70 -5.97
C GLU A 13 -2.46 3.04 -4.84
N ILE A 14 -1.81 2.52 -3.80
CA ILE A 14 -2.50 1.95 -2.64
C ILE A 14 -3.30 3.02 -1.89
N PHE A 15 -2.73 4.18 -1.64
CA PHE A 15 -3.47 5.28 -1.03
C PHE A 15 -4.69 5.67 -1.87
N SER A 16 -4.52 5.77 -3.19
CA SER A 16 -5.60 6.12 -4.10
C SER A 16 -6.70 5.06 -4.17
N ALA A 17 -6.36 3.80 -3.92
CA ALA A 17 -7.33 2.71 -3.82
C ALA A 17 -8.10 2.71 -2.48
N CYS A 18 -7.44 3.10 -1.39
CA CYS A 18 -8.01 3.05 -0.05
C CYS A 18 -8.71 4.34 0.37
N TRP A 19 -8.27 5.47 -0.14
CA TRP A 19 -8.81 6.78 0.20
C TRP A 19 -9.59 7.39 -0.98
N PRO A 20 -10.73 8.04 -0.72
CA PRO A 20 -11.39 8.84 -1.75
C PRO A 20 -10.48 10.04 -2.09
N MET A 21 -9.80 9.93 -3.22
CA MET A 21 -8.97 10.99 -3.78
C MET A 21 -9.59 11.51 -5.07
N TYR A 22 -9.57 12.82 -5.26
CA TYR A 22 -10.11 13.48 -6.45
C TYR A 22 -9.14 14.55 -6.97
N ALA A 23 -9.33 14.90 -8.22
CA ALA A 23 -8.54 15.90 -8.93
C ALA A 23 -7.03 15.64 -8.82
N ALA A 24 -6.24 16.60 -8.33
CA ALA A 24 -4.80 16.50 -8.24
C ALA A 24 -4.30 15.92 -6.89
N MET A 25 -5.17 15.49 -5.99
CA MET A 25 -4.76 14.92 -4.69
C MET A 25 -3.71 13.80 -4.79
N PRO A 26 -3.81 12.82 -5.71
CA PRO A 26 -2.77 11.80 -5.86
C PRO A 26 -1.41 12.38 -6.24
N ALA A 27 -1.37 13.40 -7.11
CA ALA A 27 -0.12 14.04 -7.49
C ALA A 27 0.51 14.81 -6.33
N VAL A 28 -0.30 15.58 -5.58
CA VAL A 28 0.15 16.31 -4.39
C VAL A 28 0.69 15.34 -3.32
N LEU A 29 0.02 14.21 -3.11
CA LEU A 29 0.48 13.18 -2.19
C LEU A 29 1.80 12.57 -2.66
N LYS A 30 1.94 12.29 -3.96
CA LYS A 30 3.18 11.79 -4.54
C LYS A 30 4.34 12.75 -4.29
N ASP A 31 4.16 14.03 -4.62
CA ASP A 31 5.18 15.07 -4.40
C ASP A 31 5.59 15.16 -2.93
N ALA A 32 4.63 15.05 -2.00
CA ALA A 32 4.91 15.07 -0.58
C ALA A 32 5.70 13.83 -0.11
N ILE A 33 5.39 12.66 -0.65
CA ILE A 33 6.13 11.42 -0.36
C ILE A 33 7.56 11.55 -0.92
N GLU A 34 7.74 11.93 -2.18
CA GLU A 34 9.06 12.14 -2.79
C GLU A 34 9.91 13.11 -1.97
N ARG A 35 9.34 14.25 -1.55
CA ARG A 35 10.02 15.22 -0.71
C ARG A 35 10.37 14.68 0.68
N SER A 36 9.53 13.82 1.24
CA SER A 36 9.82 13.15 2.51
C SER A 36 11.04 12.23 2.39
N TYR A 37 11.16 11.48 1.31
CA TYR A 37 12.34 10.65 1.01
C TYR A 37 13.61 11.51 0.81
N GLN A 38 13.51 12.60 0.05
CA GLN A 38 14.64 13.52 -0.15
C GLN A 38 15.11 14.13 1.19
N ASN A 39 14.18 14.55 2.06
CA ASN A 39 14.49 15.06 3.39
C ASN A 39 15.14 14.01 4.31
N ALA A 40 14.81 12.72 4.12
CA ALA A 40 15.45 11.62 4.80
C ALA A 40 16.85 11.26 4.23
N GLY A 41 17.28 11.92 3.14
CA GLY A 41 18.60 11.77 2.54
C GLY A 41 18.66 10.79 1.38
N TRP A 42 17.54 10.54 0.71
CA TRP A 42 17.49 9.72 -0.51
C TRP A 42 17.76 10.55 -1.76
N ASP A 43 18.63 10.05 -2.64
CA ASP A 43 18.67 10.45 -4.02
C ASP A 43 17.65 9.61 -4.81
N LEU A 44 16.59 10.27 -5.26
CA LEU A 44 15.50 9.58 -5.96
C LEU A 44 15.90 9.11 -7.38
N ARG A 45 16.91 9.71 -7.98
CA ARG A 45 17.39 9.34 -9.33
C ARG A 45 18.21 8.06 -9.30
N GLU A 46 19.17 8.03 -8.38
CA GLU A 46 20.09 6.89 -8.23
C GLU A 46 19.49 5.79 -7.35
N SER A 47 18.36 6.08 -6.69
CA SER A 47 17.72 5.17 -5.72
C SER A 47 18.64 4.78 -4.57
N GLU A 48 19.47 5.72 -4.14
CA GLU A 48 20.46 5.54 -3.07
C GLU A 48 20.15 6.43 -1.87
N SER A 49 20.50 5.97 -0.68
CA SER A 49 20.40 6.76 0.54
C SER A 49 21.75 6.85 1.24
N ASN A 50 22.17 8.06 1.57
CA ASN A 50 23.39 8.32 2.33
C ASN A 50 23.23 8.03 3.85
N ARG A 51 21.99 7.81 4.34
CA ARG A 51 21.68 7.54 5.75
C ARG A 51 21.01 6.19 5.98
N GLY A 52 20.47 5.55 4.96
CA GLY A 52 19.69 4.32 5.08
C GLY A 52 18.38 4.47 5.89
N ILE A 53 17.90 5.71 6.08
CA ILE A 53 16.70 6.03 6.86
C ILE A 53 15.52 6.16 5.90
N PHE A 54 14.43 5.49 6.22
CA PHE A 54 13.17 5.64 5.51
C PHE A 54 12.29 6.69 6.23
N PRO A 55 11.58 7.56 5.49
CA PRO A 55 10.65 8.50 6.10
C PRO A 55 9.45 7.75 6.70
N THR A 56 8.93 8.29 7.78
CA THR A 56 7.72 7.82 8.45
C THR A 56 6.51 8.65 8.02
N PHE A 57 5.31 8.26 8.45
CA PHE A 57 4.12 9.08 8.26
C PHE A 57 4.16 10.41 9.02
N PHE A 58 4.98 10.53 10.05
CA PHE A 58 5.26 11.83 10.68
C PHE A 58 5.99 12.77 9.74
N ASP A 59 6.98 12.26 9.00
CA ASP A 59 7.73 13.06 8.04
C ASP A 59 6.83 13.52 6.90
N LEU A 60 5.98 12.62 6.40
CA LEU A 60 4.98 12.96 5.40
C LEU A 60 3.99 14.03 5.90
N LEU A 61 3.49 13.90 7.14
CA LEU A 61 2.57 14.87 7.75
C LEU A 61 3.21 16.26 7.87
N ARG A 62 4.51 16.34 8.12
CA ARG A 62 5.25 17.61 8.21
C ARG A 62 5.46 18.30 6.88
N VAL A 63 5.66 17.52 5.83
CA VAL A 63 5.94 18.02 4.47
C VAL A 63 4.67 18.41 3.72
N LEU A 64 3.60 17.65 3.93
CA LEU A 64 2.37 17.75 3.14
C LEU A 64 1.74 19.16 3.10
N PRO A 65 1.62 19.91 4.20
CA PRO A 65 1.10 21.28 4.14
C PRO A 65 1.91 22.20 3.24
N THR A 66 3.23 22.12 3.32
CA THR A 66 4.14 22.95 2.50
C THR A 66 3.98 22.65 1.01
N VAL A 67 3.88 21.36 0.65
CA VAL A 67 3.64 20.95 -0.76
C VAL A 67 2.30 21.47 -1.27
N ILE A 68 1.26 21.45 -0.43
CA ILE A 68 -0.05 21.98 -0.79
C ILE A 68 0.01 23.50 -0.99
N GLU A 69 0.69 24.23 -0.11
CA GLU A 69 0.85 25.68 -0.22
C GLU A 69 1.65 26.09 -1.47
N GLU A 70 2.69 25.34 -1.81
CA GLU A 70 3.50 25.57 -3.01
C GLU A 70 2.78 25.18 -4.31
N SER A 71 1.74 24.37 -4.21
CA SER A 71 0.93 23.98 -5.34
C SER A 71 0.09 25.11 -5.84
N HIS A 72 0.24 25.87 -6.73
CA HIS A 72 -0.48 27.09 -7.22
C HIS A 72 -2.00 26.89 -7.45
N TYR A 73 -2.67 26.10 -6.61
CA TYR A 73 -4.12 25.96 -6.62
C TYR A 73 -4.79 27.13 -5.89
N SER A 74 -6.10 27.31 -6.11
CA SER A 74 -6.87 28.30 -5.36
C SER A 74 -6.86 27.99 -3.86
N ASN A 75 -7.02 29.03 -3.02
CA ASN A 75 -7.04 28.90 -1.56
C ASN A 75 -8.11 27.90 -1.09
N ASP A 76 -9.26 27.86 -1.75
CA ASP A 76 -10.33 26.89 -1.42
C ASP A 76 -9.86 25.47 -1.69
N THR A 77 -9.26 25.23 -2.85
CA THR A 77 -8.70 23.90 -3.20
C THR A 77 -7.59 23.48 -2.25
N GLN A 78 -6.68 24.40 -1.87
CA GLN A 78 -5.63 24.11 -0.90
C GLN A 78 -6.22 23.75 0.46
N SER A 79 -7.23 24.49 0.93
CA SER A 79 -7.92 24.20 2.18
C SER A 79 -8.59 22.84 2.18
N ASP A 80 -9.22 22.46 1.07
CA ASP A 80 -9.82 21.13 0.87
C ASP A 80 -8.77 20.02 0.91
N TYR A 81 -7.62 20.23 0.26
CA TYR A 81 -6.53 19.24 0.24
C TYR A 81 -5.89 19.09 1.63
N VAL A 82 -5.67 20.19 2.34
CA VAL A 82 -5.21 20.15 3.74
C VAL A 82 -6.23 19.39 4.60
N GLY A 83 -7.50 19.74 4.51
CA GLY A 83 -8.57 19.06 5.25
C GLY A 83 -8.64 17.56 4.96
N ALA A 84 -8.51 17.18 3.70
CA ALA A 84 -8.63 15.78 3.28
C ALA A 84 -7.34 14.98 3.53
N LEU A 85 -6.20 15.40 3.01
CA LEU A 85 -4.96 14.63 3.05
C LEU A 85 -4.27 14.69 4.41
N CYS A 86 -4.08 15.90 4.98
CA CYS A 86 -3.41 16.02 6.27
C CYS A 86 -4.20 15.36 7.39
N THR A 87 -5.53 15.44 7.37
CA THR A 87 -6.36 14.78 8.38
C THR A 87 -6.22 13.26 8.33
N ARG A 88 -6.21 12.67 7.12
CA ARG A 88 -6.02 11.22 6.94
C ARG A 88 -4.62 10.77 7.36
N VAL A 89 -3.58 11.43 6.89
CA VAL A 89 -2.21 11.11 7.30
C VAL A 89 -2.05 11.28 8.81
N LYS A 90 -2.61 12.34 9.41
CA LYS A 90 -2.59 12.56 10.86
C LYS A 90 -3.27 11.42 11.63
N SER A 91 -4.35 10.85 11.10
CA SER A 91 -5.02 9.71 11.75
C SER A 91 -4.13 8.46 11.83
N LEU A 92 -3.17 8.30 10.91
CA LEU A 92 -2.19 7.21 10.92
C LEU A 92 -1.02 7.47 11.91
N THR A 93 -0.83 8.70 12.36
CA THR A 93 0.26 9.05 13.28
C THR A 93 -0.15 9.07 14.75
N ASN A 94 -1.44 8.87 15.05
CA ASN A 94 -1.98 8.97 16.39
C ASN A 94 -2.35 7.61 17.00
N GLY A 95 -2.25 7.51 18.33
CA GLY A 95 -2.70 6.35 19.10
C GLY A 95 -2.03 5.05 18.64
N ILE A 96 -2.80 3.97 18.58
CA ILE A 96 -2.32 2.65 18.17
C ILE A 96 -1.78 2.66 16.73
N TYR A 97 -2.38 3.45 15.85
CA TYR A 97 -1.92 3.54 14.46
C TYR A 97 -0.53 4.18 14.38
N GLY A 98 -0.26 5.21 15.20
CA GLY A 98 1.08 5.80 15.29
C GLY A 98 2.15 4.79 15.69
N SER A 99 1.84 3.87 16.59
CA SER A 99 2.77 2.79 16.97
C SER A 99 3.04 1.79 15.85
N VAL A 100 2.14 1.66 14.88
CA VAL A 100 2.30 0.75 13.73
C VAL A 100 2.98 1.46 12.56
N PHE A 101 2.48 2.64 12.20
CA PHE A 101 2.91 3.35 10.98
C PHE A 101 4.11 4.27 11.17
N CYS A 102 4.48 4.56 12.42
CA CYS A 102 5.60 5.44 12.75
C CYS A 102 6.61 4.75 13.68
N ALA A 103 6.60 3.42 13.74
CA ALA A 103 7.57 2.65 14.51
C ALA A 103 8.98 2.85 13.93
N GLU A 104 9.96 3.06 14.81
CA GLU A 104 11.37 3.11 14.44
C GLU A 104 11.91 1.69 14.18
N ASP A 105 11.43 0.69 14.95
CA ASP A 105 11.76 -0.71 14.81
C ASP A 105 10.64 -1.43 14.05
N ALA A 106 10.89 -1.78 12.79
CA ALA A 106 9.99 -2.57 11.97
C ALA A 106 10.44 -4.03 11.91
N LEU A 107 9.48 -4.94 11.82
CA LEU A 107 9.77 -6.33 11.47
C LEU A 107 10.44 -6.38 10.10
N SER A 108 11.48 -7.18 9.98
CA SER A 108 12.13 -7.41 8.69
C SER A 108 11.19 -8.14 7.74
N ASP A 109 11.42 -7.97 6.44
CA ASP A 109 10.64 -8.66 5.42
C ASP A 109 10.80 -10.20 5.50
N ALA A 110 11.96 -10.68 5.96
CA ALA A 110 12.18 -12.10 6.19
C ALA A 110 11.30 -12.64 7.35
N GLU A 111 11.22 -11.91 8.46
CA GLU A 111 10.34 -12.27 9.58
C GLU A 111 8.86 -12.25 9.17
N LEU A 112 8.45 -11.32 8.30
CA LEU A 112 7.07 -11.21 7.84
C LEU A 112 6.70 -12.27 6.79
N PHE A 113 7.62 -12.66 5.90
CA PHE A 113 7.27 -13.38 4.67
C PHE A 113 7.97 -14.73 4.49
N ASP A 114 8.99 -15.04 5.27
CA ASP A 114 9.66 -16.36 5.24
C ASP A 114 9.32 -17.23 6.46
N GLU A 115 8.63 -16.64 7.46
CA GLU A 115 8.12 -17.35 8.63
C GLU A 115 6.60 -17.51 8.60
N ASN A 116 6.06 -18.33 9.53
CA ASN A 116 4.62 -18.49 9.70
C ASN A 116 4.08 -17.34 10.57
N VAL A 117 3.45 -16.37 9.96
CA VAL A 117 2.96 -15.15 10.61
C VAL A 117 1.45 -15.03 10.51
N ILE A 118 0.81 -14.62 11.58
CA ILE A 118 -0.60 -14.20 11.60
C ILE A 118 -0.63 -12.69 11.90
N VAL A 119 -1.15 -11.91 10.94
CA VAL A 119 -1.36 -10.48 11.13
C VAL A 119 -2.82 -10.27 11.56
N ASP A 120 -3.03 -10.00 12.83
CA ASP A 120 -4.37 -9.76 13.39
C ASP A 120 -4.77 -8.29 13.20
N LEU A 121 -5.72 -8.05 12.30
CA LEU A 121 -6.31 -6.74 12.04
C LEU A 121 -7.68 -6.54 12.71
N SER A 122 -8.09 -7.42 13.63
CA SER A 122 -9.40 -7.36 14.28
C SER A 122 -9.61 -6.06 15.07
N ARG A 123 -8.55 -5.50 15.62
CA ARG A 123 -8.57 -4.25 16.40
C ARG A 123 -8.52 -2.98 15.55
N VAL A 124 -8.30 -3.10 14.25
CA VAL A 124 -8.35 -1.97 13.32
C VAL A 124 -9.81 -1.72 12.97
N SER A 125 -10.43 -0.72 13.59
CA SER A 125 -11.85 -0.43 13.42
C SER A 125 -12.19 0.27 12.11
N ALA A 126 -11.28 1.15 11.63
CA ALA A 126 -11.49 1.88 10.39
C ALA A 126 -11.21 1.00 9.17
N MET A 127 -12.23 0.80 8.33
CA MET A 127 -12.12 -0.04 7.14
C MET A 127 -11.06 0.46 6.17
N GLU A 128 -10.97 1.76 5.98
CA GLU A 128 -9.95 2.40 5.13
C GLU A 128 -8.53 2.10 5.63
N THR A 129 -8.29 2.17 6.93
CA THR A 129 -6.99 1.84 7.54
C THR A 129 -6.67 0.36 7.42
N LYS A 130 -7.69 -0.51 7.60
CA LYS A 130 -7.53 -1.95 7.41
C LYS A 130 -7.13 -2.28 5.96
N SER A 131 -7.82 -1.71 4.99
CA SER A 131 -7.51 -1.88 3.57
C SER A 131 -6.11 -1.35 3.22
N LEU A 132 -5.73 -0.20 3.78
CA LEU A 132 -4.40 0.38 3.61
C LEU A 132 -3.30 -0.55 4.14
N LEU A 133 -3.45 -1.08 5.36
CA LEU A 133 -2.50 -2.04 5.93
C LEU A 133 -2.37 -3.30 5.09
N MET A 134 -3.48 -3.87 4.66
CA MET A 134 -3.48 -5.05 3.79
C MET A 134 -2.79 -4.74 2.44
N GLY A 135 -3.07 -3.59 1.83
CA GLY A 135 -2.44 -3.14 0.60
C GLY A 135 -0.92 -2.98 0.73
N ILE A 136 -0.47 -2.33 1.80
CA ILE A 136 0.97 -2.15 2.09
C ILE A 136 1.66 -3.51 2.31
N LEU A 137 1.03 -4.44 3.05
CA LEU A 137 1.61 -5.77 3.26
C LEU A 137 1.74 -6.57 1.97
N VAL A 138 0.73 -6.50 1.07
CA VAL A 138 0.81 -7.14 -0.25
C VAL A 138 1.90 -6.52 -1.11
N MET A 139 2.02 -5.20 -1.11
CA MET A 139 3.09 -4.48 -1.82
C MET A 139 4.46 -4.90 -1.30
N LYS A 140 4.68 -4.89 0.02
CA LYS A 140 5.95 -5.31 0.64
C LYS A 140 6.30 -6.76 0.29
N LEU A 141 5.33 -7.68 0.33
CA LEU A 141 5.53 -9.06 -0.09
C LEU A 141 5.98 -9.14 -1.55
N GLN A 142 5.31 -8.40 -2.45
CA GLN A 142 5.67 -8.37 -3.86
C GLN A 142 7.10 -7.85 -4.05
N GLU A 143 7.44 -6.74 -3.43
CA GLU A 143 8.75 -6.12 -3.49
C GLU A 143 9.84 -7.04 -2.96
N TYR A 144 9.62 -7.65 -1.82
CA TYR A 144 10.54 -8.63 -1.24
C TYR A 144 10.78 -9.83 -2.17
N ARG A 145 9.73 -10.38 -2.79
CA ARG A 145 9.85 -11.50 -3.72
C ARG A 145 10.52 -11.11 -5.03
N MET A 146 10.29 -9.91 -5.54
CA MET A 146 10.98 -9.40 -6.73
C MET A 146 12.48 -9.23 -6.47
N CYS A 147 12.87 -8.75 -5.31
CA CYS A 147 14.29 -8.63 -4.92
C CYS A 147 14.98 -9.98 -4.76
N SER A 148 14.26 -11.06 -4.43
CA SER A 148 14.85 -12.38 -4.23
C SER A 148 15.37 -13.05 -5.51
N GLY A 149 15.02 -12.54 -6.69
CA GLY A 149 15.50 -13.01 -8.00
C GLY A 149 15.13 -14.45 -8.38
N VAL A 150 14.38 -15.17 -7.53
CA VAL A 150 14.03 -16.58 -7.75
C VAL A 150 12.70 -16.67 -8.50
N MET A 151 12.80 -16.76 -9.81
CA MET A 151 11.66 -17.08 -10.68
C MET A 151 11.50 -18.61 -10.79
N ASN A 152 10.25 -19.10 -10.75
CA ASN A 152 9.91 -20.53 -10.91
C ASN A 152 10.48 -21.51 -9.87
N GLY A 153 10.73 -21.05 -8.65
CA GLY A 153 11.17 -21.87 -7.53
C GLY A 153 10.03 -22.72 -6.92
N LYS A 154 10.38 -23.50 -5.89
CA LYS A 154 9.39 -24.18 -5.05
C LYS A 154 8.48 -23.17 -4.36
N LEU A 155 7.25 -23.56 -4.03
CA LEU A 155 6.33 -22.74 -3.22
C LEU A 155 7.01 -22.38 -1.89
N ARG A 156 7.18 -21.10 -1.64
CA ARG A 156 7.84 -20.57 -0.44
C ARG A 156 6.88 -19.87 0.51
N HIS A 157 5.79 -19.34 -0.02
CA HIS A 157 4.87 -18.53 0.74
C HIS A 157 3.43 -18.72 0.27
N VAL A 158 2.51 -18.75 1.21
CA VAL A 158 1.05 -18.74 0.95
C VAL A 158 0.47 -17.64 1.84
N THR A 159 -0.14 -16.64 1.22
CA THR A 159 -0.89 -15.62 1.92
C THR A 159 -2.36 -15.98 1.92
N VAL A 160 -2.96 -16.06 3.09
CA VAL A 160 -4.41 -16.22 3.26
C VAL A 160 -4.98 -14.86 3.67
N LEU A 161 -5.86 -14.31 2.86
CA LEU A 161 -6.54 -13.05 3.14
C LEU A 161 -7.97 -13.34 3.57
N GLU A 162 -8.23 -13.16 4.86
CA GLU A 162 -9.60 -13.13 5.36
C GLU A 162 -10.24 -11.79 5.01
N GLU A 163 -11.55 -11.78 4.76
CA GLU A 163 -12.28 -10.57 4.40
C GLU A 163 -11.70 -9.84 3.17
N ALA A 164 -11.17 -10.58 2.20
CA ALA A 164 -10.53 -10.03 0.99
C ALA A 164 -11.42 -9.04 0.21
N HIS A 165 -12.76 -9.12 0.38
CA HIS A 165 -13.71 -8.18 -0.19
C HIS A 165 -13.47 -6.72 0.26
N ASN A 166 -12.79 -6.51 1.38
CA ASN A 166 -12.42 -5.17 1.86
C ASN A 166 -11.31 -4.53 1.01
N LEU A 167 -10.48 -5.35 0.36
CA LEU A 167 -9.50 -4.88 -0.64
C LEU A 167 -10.15 -4.67 -2.01
N LEU A 168 -11.19 -5.45 -2.31
CA LEU A 168 -11.85 -5.49 -3.61
C LEU A 168 -13.18 -4.70 -3.61
N ARG A 169 -13.28 -3.66 -2.80
CA ARG A 169 -14.50 -2.89 -2.62
C ARG A 169 -15.04 -2.40 -3.97
N LYS A 170 -16.27 -2.79 -4.29
CA LYS A 170 -16.99 -2.18 -5.42
C LYS A 170 -17.28 -0.73 -5.08
N THR A 171 -16.73 0.19 -5.86
CA THR A 171 -17.14 1.60 -5.81
C THR A 171 -18.60 1.73 -6.23
N SER A 172 -19.31 2.63 -5.58
CA SER A 172 -20.65 3.03 -6.02
C SER A 172 -20.58 3.65 -7.43
N ALA A 173 -21.67 3.55 -8.18
CA ALA A 173 -21.73 3.99 -9.58
C ALA A 173 -21.33 5.48 -9.79
N GLU A 174 -21.44 6.33 -8.76
CA GLU A 174 -21.05 7.74 -8.80
C GLU A 174 -19.52 7.95 -8.69
N GLN A 175 -18.81 7.04 -8.02
CA GLN A 175 -17.34 7.04 -7.98
C GLN A 175 -16.72 6.35 -9.20
N VAL A 176 -17.51 5.57 -9.95
CA VAL A 176 -17.05 4.81 -11.11
C VAL A 176 -16.61 5.71 -12.26
N GLN A 177 -17.19 6.90 -12.42
CA GLN A 177 -16.84 7.76 -13.54
C GLN A 177 -15.45 8.41 -13.44
N GLU A 178 -14.94 8.63 -12.22
CA GLU A 178 -13.58 9.16 -12.01
C GLU A 178 -12.54 8.08 -11.61
N SER A 179 -12.99 6.98 -11.02
CA SER A 179 -12.09 5.95 -10.43
C SER A 179 -11.97 4.65 -11.21
N VAL A 180 -12.60 4.52 -12.38
CA VAL A 180 -12.51 3.31 -13.23
C VAL A 180 -11.06 2.89 -13.51
N ASN A 181 -10.15 3.86 -13.62
CA ASN A 181 -8.73 3.57 -13.83
C ASN A 181 -8.00 3.08 -12.56
N VAL A 182 -8.41 3.53 -11.37
CA VAL A 182 -7.68 3.27 -10.12
C VAL A 182 -8.03 1.89 -9.54
N GLN A 183 -9.30 1.48 -9.61
CA GLN A 183 -9.70 0.15 -9.13
C GLN A 183 -9.28 -0.98 -10.06
N GLY A 184 -9.29 -0.74 -11.37
CA GLY A 184 -8.69 -1.64 -12.33
C GLY A 184 -7.23 -1.92 -11.98
N LYS A 185 -6.48 -0.90 -11.59
CA LYS A 185 -5.07 -1.01 -11.19
C LYS A 185 -4.85 -1.75 -9.87
N SER A 186 -5.72 -1.57 -8.87
CA SER A 186 -5.59 -2.30 -7.60
C SER A 186 -5.87 -3.79 -7.75
N VAL A 187 -6.87 -4.15 -8.57
CA VAL A 187 -7.13 -5.54 -8.96
C VAL A 187 -6.00 -6.07 -9.83
N GLU A 188 -5.44 -5.24 -10.70
CA GLU A 188 -4.31 -5.57 -11.56
C GLU A 188 -3.01 -5.71 -10.75
N MET A 189 -2.77 -4.89 -9.72
CA MET A 189 -1.67 -5.08 -8.76
C MET A 189 -1.80 -6.39 -7.99
N LEU A 190 -2.98 -6.72 -7.47
CA LEU A 190 -3.26 -8.01 -6.84
C LEU A 190 -3.12 -9.16 -7.84
N ALA A 191 -3.65 -9.00 -9.05
CA ALA A 191 -3.51 -9.98 -10.12
C ALA A 191 -2.05 -10.12 -10.57
N ASN A 192 -1.29 -9.03 -10.64
CA ASN A 192 0.14 -9.05 -10.95
C ASN A 192 0.94 -9.64 -9.79
N ALA A 193 0.66 -9.30 -8.54
CA ALA A 193 1.26 -9.94 -7.37
C ALA A 193 0.98 -11.45 -7.35
N LEU A 194 -0.25 -11.85 -7.67
CA LEU A 194 -0.65 -13.26 -7.80
C LEU A 194 -0.05 -13.93 -9.06
N SER A 195 0.17 -13.20 -10.16
CA SER A 195 0.76 -13.74 -11.40
C SER A 195 2.25 -14.01 -11.28
N HIS A 196 2.95 -13.28 -10.41
CA HIS A 196 4.35 -13.55 -10.07
C HIS A 196 4.51 -14.72 -9.07
N MET A 197 3.43 -15.14 -8.42
CA MET A 197 3.38 -16.45 -7.79
C MET A 197 3.42 -17.51 -8.90
N SER A 198 4.26 -18.55 -8.76
CA SER A 198 4.39 -19.57 -9.79
C SER A 198 3.01 -20.04 -10.27
N ARG A 199 2.84 -20.28 -11.56
CA ARG A 199 1.59 -20.78 -12.15
C ARG A 199 1.01 -22.01 -11.41
N ALA A 200 1.89 -22.81 -10.81
CA ALA A 200 1.51 -23.92 -9.94
C ALA A 200 0.92 -23.48 -8.59
N ALA A 201 1.35 -22.35 -8.03
CA ALA A 201 0.78 -21.80 -6.79
C ALA A 201 -0.59 -21.15 -7.05
N CYS A 202 -0.72 -20.40 -8.16
CA CYS A 202 -2.01 -19.86 -8.58
C CYS A 202 -3.03 -20.98 -8.87
N ASN A 203 -2.63 -22.03 -9.59
CA ASN A 203 -3.51 -23.16 -9.85
C ASN A 203 -3.93 -23.88 -8.56
N ARG A 204 -3.07 -23.98 -7.55
CA ARG A 204 -3.45 -24.56 -6.25
C ARG A 204 -4.38 -23.66 -5.45
N LEU A 205 -4.23 -22.33 -5.49
CA LEU A 205 -5.17 -21.38 -4.89
C LEU A 205 -6.55 -21.45 -5.56
N PHE A 206 -6.60 -21.56 -6.88
CA PHE A 206 -7.85 -21.77 -7.62
C PHE A 206 -8.47 -23.14 -7.36
N HIS A 207 -7.68 -24.19 -7.18
CA HIS A 207 -8.18 -25.52 -6.80
C HIS A 207 -8.70 -25.58 -5.36
N LEU A 208 -8.18 -24.76 -4.43
CA LEU A 208 -8.75 -24.63 -3.09
C LEU A 208 -10.11 -23.91 -3.09
N ALA A 209 -10.41 -23.12 -4.12
CA ALA A 209 -11.70 -22.47 -4.33
C ALA A 209 -12.67 -23.34 -5.18
N ASP A 210 -12.29 -24.54 -5.62
CA ASP A 210 -13.12 -25.45 -6.39
C ASP A 210 -14.22 -26.03 -5.47
N PRO A 211 -15.51 -25.97 -5.87
CA PRO A 211 -16.63 -26.57 -5.13
C PRO A 211 -16.46 -28.06 -4.81
N ALA A 212 -15.61 -28.78 -5.55
CA ALA A 212 -15.27 -30.16 -5.26
C ALA A 212 -14.55 -30.35 -3.91
N PHE A 213 -13.93 -29.29 -3.37
CA PHE A 213 -13.26 -29.32 -2.07
C PHE A 213 -14.23 -29.14 -0.88
N THR A 214 -15.43 -28.59 -1.11
CA THR A 214 -16.46 -28.43 -0.08
C THR A 214 -17.14 -29.74 0.31
N GLY A 215 -16.85 -30.83 -0.39
CA GLY A 215 -17.37 -32.18 -0.11
C GLY A 215 -16.61 -32.99 0.95
N LEU A 216 -15.48 -32.48 1.45
CA LEU A 216 -14.61 -33.18 2.44
C LEU A 216 -14.85 -32.80 3.90
N THR A 217 -15.81 -31.92 4.18
CA THR A 217 -16.27 -31.63 5.54
C THR A 217 -17.64 -32.26 5.77
N ARG A 218 -17.66 -33.59 5.88
CA ARG A 218 -18.73 -34.38 6.53
C ARG A 218 -18.08 -35.43 7.40
#